data_0bad999248dc4bcd844a46b601a354e6
#
_entry.id   0bad999248dc4bcd844a46b601a354e6
#
_cell.length_a   1.000
_cell.length_b   1.000
_cell.length_c   1.000
_cell.angle_alpha   90.00
_cell.angle_beta   90.00
_cell.angle_gamma   90.00
#
_symmetry.space_group_name_H-M   'P 1'
#
loop_
_entity.id
_entity.type
_entity.pdbx_description
1 polymer ?
#
loop_
_entity_poly.entity_id
_entity_poly.type
_entity_poly.pdbx_seq_one_letter_code
_entity_poly.pdbx_strand_id
1 'polypeptide(L)'
;PPVLDGMDKAEALAYVSRLFDAAQAGAAVWGDALLIKRFISQCSRTGSKATQDGYRFEIREFCRWRERNHPHLHLREINPAFCQDWVSLLREQVDAGLMKPRTFNRRIAAISSLYRWAAEPSRSAVTGVPRNPMPPRALLHADKSTRPLTLEQFGLLMAAITRAAHLDPKAQRDYVLIKGAYLLGCRVSEIAVIRWKDIEALDDGGQIHLFGKGSKRRTVRVSA
;
A
#
# COMPACT_ATOMS: atom_id res chain seq x y z
N PRO A 1 -21.40 18.39 -18.56
CA PRO A 1 -20.89 17.05 -18.39
C PRO A 1 -20.71 16.77 -16.91
N PRO A 2 -21.05 15.58 -16.41
CA PRO A 2 -21.01 15.23 -14.97
C PRO A 2 -19.64 15.41 -14.32
N VAL A 3 -18.58 15.47 -15.13
CA VAL A 3 -17.19 15.68 -14.68
C VAL A 3 -16.95 17.05 -14.04
N LEU A 4 -17.75 18.06 -14.38
CA LEU A 4 -17.63 19.42 -13.86
C LEU A 4 -18.55 19.69 -12.67
N ASP A 5 -19.44 18.73 -12.33
CA ASP A 5 -20.38 18.88 -11.23
C ASP A 5 -19.66 19.12 -9.90
N GLY A 6 -20.05 20.18 -9.20
CA GLY A 6 -19.49 20.59 -7.92
C GLY A 6 -18.10 21.22 -8.00
N MET A 7 -17.59 21.59 -9.17
CA MET A 7 -16.46 22.49 -9.33
C MET A 7 -16.93 23.94 -9.27
N ASP A 8 -16.11 24.83 -8.71
CA ASP A 8 -16.37 26.24 -8.88
C ASP A 8 -16.06 26.69 -10.32
N LYS A 9 -16.55 27.88 -10.69
CA LYS A 9 -16.41 28.41 -12.04
C LYS A 9 -14.94 28.58 -12.47
N ALA A 10 -14.07 28.97 -11.56
CA ALA A 10 -12.65 29.20 -11.86
C ALA A 10 -11.91 27.87 -12.07
N GLU A 11 -12.20 26.87 -11.23
CA GLU A 11 -11.67 25.51 -11.38
C GLU A 11 -12.12 24.86 -12.69
N ALA A 12 -13.42 24.99 -13.04
CA ALA A 12 -13.97 24.45 -14.27
C ALA A 12 -13.35 25.11 -15.50
N LEU A 13 -13.20 26.44 -15.52
CA LEU A 13 -12.54 27.16 -16.61
C LEU A 13 -11.06 26.75 -16.77
N ALA A 14 -10.31 26.68 -15.66
CA ALA A 14 -8.91 26.27 -15.70
C ALA A 14 -8.76 24.83 -16.20
N TYR A 15 -9.67 23.93 -15.86
CA TYR A 15 -9.67 22.56 -16.38
C TYR A 15 -9.95 22.50 -17.87
N VAL A 16 -10.99 23.21 -18.34
CA VAL A 16 -11.34 23.27 -19.77
C VAL A 16 -10.21 23.87 -20.59
N SER A 17 -9.56 24.95 -20.12
CA SER A 17 -8.38 25.52 -20.77
C SER A 17 -7.26 24.48 -20.95
N ARG A 18 -6.91 23.74 -19.89
CA ARG A 18 -5.88 22.68 -19.97
C ARG A 18 -6.26 21.58 -20.96
N LEU A 19 -7.53 21.19 -21.03
CA LEU A 19 -7.98 20.20 -22.03
C LEU A 19 -7.82 20.72 -23.45
N PHE A 20 -8.15 21.99 -23.66
CA PHE A 20 -8.03 22.63 -24.97
C PHE A 20 -6.56 22.74 -25.41
N ASP A 21 -5.67 23.16 -24.51
CA ASP A 21 -4.22 23.24 -24.77
C ASP A 21 -3.64 21.86 -25.08
N ALA A 22 -4.06 20.82 -24.34
CA ALA A 22 -3.60 19.46 -24.59
C ALA A 22 -4.13 18.90 -25.92
N ALA A 23 -5.38 19.24 -26.31
CA ALA A 23 -5.95 18.84 -27.58
C ALA A 23 -5.22 19.53 -28.75
N GLN A 24 -4.90 20.82 -28.62
CA GLN A 24 -4.11 21.54 -29.63
C GLN A 24 -2.68 20.96 -29.78
N ALA A 25 -2.10 20.48 -28.67
CA ALA A 25 -0.80 19.80 -28.69
C ALA A 25 -0.87 18.35 -29.22
N GLY A 26 -2.04 17.87 -29.66
CA GLY A 26 -2.23 16.49 -30.15
C GLY A 26 -2.17 15.42 -29.04
N ALA A 27 -2.28 15.79 -27.77
CA ALA A 27 -2.23 14.86 -26.65
C ALA A 27 -3.56 14.11 -26.51
N ALA A 28 -3.57 12.81 -26.79
CA ALA A 28 -4.73 11.97 -26.56
C ALA A 28 -4.95 11.74 -25.07
N VAL A 29 -6.20 11.82 -24.61
CA VAL A 29 -6.58 11.47 -23.24
C VAL A 29 -6.36 9.97 -22.99
N TRP A 30 -5.73 9.63 -21.89
CA TRP A 30 -5.41 8.25 -21.58
C TRP A 30 -6.65 7.42 -21.28
N GLY A 31 -6.73 6.23 -21.84
CA GLY A 31 -7.69 5.22 -21.42
C GLY A 31 -7.32 4.65 -20.03
N ASP A 32 -8.31 4.00 -19.38
CA ASP A 32 -8.18 3.46 -18.01
C ASP A 32 -6.94 2.58 -17.82
N ALA A 33 -6.65 1.70 -18.78
CA ALA A 33 -5.51 0.80 -18.70
C ALA A 33 -4.17 1.54 -18.67
N LEU A 34 -4.02 2.59 -19.49
CA LEU A 34 -2.81 3.41 -19.52
C LEU A 34 -2.69 4.26 -18.26
N LEU A 35 -3.79 4.85 -17.78
CA LEU A 35 -3.84 5.62 -16.55
C LEU A 35 -3.38 4.78 -15.36
N ILE A 36 -3.93 3.59 -15.18
CA ILE A 36 -3.55 2.65 -14.12
C ILE A 36 -2.08 2.24 -14.24
N LYS A 37 -1.64 1.87 -15.46
CA LYS A 37 -0.24 1.48 -15.72
C LYS A 37 0.74 2.57 -15.32
N ARG A 38 0.47 3.82 -15.69
CA ARG A 38 1.30 4.99 -15.37
C ARG A 38 1.33 5.29 -13.88
N PHE A 39 0.19 5.22 -13.21
CA PHE A 39 0.12 5.38 -11.75
C PHE A 39 0.96 4.31 -11.02
N ILE A 40 0.79 3.04 -11.37
CA ILE A 40 1.57 1.94 -10.76
C ILE A 40 3.07 2.10 -11.04
N SER A 41 3.45 2.53 -12.26
CA SER A 41 4.84 2.84 -12.59
C SER A 41 5.40 3.97 -11.72
N GLN A 42 4.61 5.00 -11.42
CA GLN A 42 5.02 6.06 -10.50
C GLN A 42 5.20 5.54 -9.08
N CYS A 43 4.30 4.66 -8.60
CA CYS A 43 4.44 4.01 -7.31
C CYS A 43 5.71 3.14 -7.21
N SER A 44 6.24 2.63 -8.34
CA SER A 44 7.46 1.83 -8.37
C SER A 44 8.72 2.65 -8.09
N ARG A 45 8.71 3.94 -8.36
CA ARG A 45 9.85 4.84 -8.07
C ARG A 45 10.02 5.13 -6.59
N THR A 46 8.94 5.05 -5.82
CA THR A 46 8.89 5.46 -4.40
C THR A 46 8.53 4.32 -3.45
N GLY A 47 8.07 3.18 -3.97
CA GLY A 47 7.54 2.07 -3.18
C GLY A 47 8.11 0.70 -3.53
N SER A 48 7.99 -0.23 -2.57
CA SER A 48 8.37 -1.63 -2.76
C SER A 48 7.40 -2.35 -3.72
N LYS A 49 7.82 -3.51 -4.25
CA LYS A 49 6.95 -4.41 -5.02
C LYS A 49 5.63 -4.70 -4.30
N ALA A 50 5.68 -4.98 -3.00
CA ALA A 50 4.49 -5.21 -2.17
C ALA A 50 3.53 -4.00 -2.15
N THR A 51 4.05 -2.78 -2.18
CA THR A 51 3.25 -1.56 -2.28
C THR A 51 2.53 -1.49 -3.63
N GLN A 52 3.24 -1.77 -4.72
CA GLN A 52 2.65 -1.79 -6.07
C GLN A 52 1.56 -2.85 -6.20
N ASP A 53 1.82 -4.06 -5.70
CA ASP A 53 0.87 -5.18 -5.74
C ASP A 53 -0.38 -4.85 -4.91
N GLY A 54 -0.21 -4.19 -3.77
CA GLY A 54 -1.30 -3.66 -2.97
C GLY A 54 -2.16 -2.66 -3.76
N TYR A 55 -1.56 -1.68 -4.42
CA TYR A 55 -2.30 -0.73 -5.27
C TYR A 55 -3.00 -1.42 -6.43
N ARG A 56 -2.32 -2.36 -7.13
CA ARG A 56 -2.93 -3.12 -8.22
C ARG A 56 -4.17 -3.89 -7.76
N PHE A 57 -4.08 -4.51 -6.59
CA PHE A 57 -5.20 -5.26 -6.03
C PHE A 57 -6.39 -4.33 -5.75
N GLU A 58 -6.19 -3.24 -5.02
CA GLU A 58 -7.29 -2.35 -4.62
C GLU A 58 -7.92 -1.63 -5.82
N ILE A 59 -7.10 -1.20 -6.79
CA ILE A 59 -7.62 -0.58 -8.02
C ILE A 59 -8.42 -1.58 -8.84
N ARG A 60 -7.97 -2.83 -8.95
CA ARG A 60 -8.72 -3.88 -9.64
C ARG A 60 -10.07 -4.16 -8.98
N GLU A 61 -10.14 -4.18 -7.66
CA GLU A 61 -11.41 -4.36 -6.94
C GLU A 61 -12.37 -3.19 -7.18
N PHE A 62 -11.87 -1.97 -7.20
CA PHE A 62 -12.66 -0.79 -7.56
C PHE A 62 -13.16 -0.85 -9.02
N CYS A 63 -12.29 -1.22 -9.97
CA CYS A 63 -12.68 -1.38 -11.37
C CYS A 63 -13.74 -2.47 -11.55
N ARG A 64 -13.64 -3.60 -10.85
CA ARG A 64 -14.65 -4.67 -10.86
C ARG A 64 -16.00 -4.22 -10.33
N TRP A 65 -15.99 -3.40 -9.25
CA TRP A 65 -17.22 -2.81 -8.74
C TRP A 65 -17.84 -1.85 -9.76
N ARG A 66 -17.04 -0.96 -10.35
CA ARG A 66 -17.46 -0.03 -11.40
C ARG A 66 -18.05 -0.80 -12.60
N GLU A 67 -17.36 -1.80 -13.12
CA GLU A 67 -17.82 -2.59 -14.27
C GLU A 67 -19.15 -3.29 -14.04
N ARG A 68 -19.41 -3.74 -12.81
CA ARG A 68 -20.70 -4.36 -12.46
C ARG A 68 -21.84 -3.37 -12.31
N ASN A 69 -21.57 -2.20 -11.79
CA ASN A 69 -22.60 -1.22 -11.47
C ASN A 69 -22.73 -0.11 -12.54
N HIS A 70 -21.63 0.20 -13.22
CA HIS A 70 -21.53 1.30 -14.18
C HIS A 70 -20.60 0.95 -15.35
N PRO A 71 -20.95 -0.05 -16.19
CA PRO A 71 -20.04 -0.62 -17.19
C PRO A 71 -19.59 0.37 -18.27
N HIS A 72 -20.37 1.42 -18.49
CA HIS A 72 -20.09 2.42 -19.54
C HIS A 72 -19.22 3.59 -19.08
N LEU A 73 -18.92 3.70 -17.77
CA LEU A 73 -18.13 4.80 -17.24
C LEU A 73 -16.64 4.49 -17.24
N HIS A 74 -15.84 5.39 -17.76
CA HIS A 74 -14.39 5.37 -17.58
C HIS A 74 -14.00 5.93 -16.21
N LEU A 75 -12.78 5.63 -15.74
CA LEU A 75 -12.27 6.16 -14.47
C LEU A 75 -12.29 7.69 -14.42
N ARG A 76 -12.04 8.37 -15.54
CA ARG A 76 -12.10 9.83 -15.64
C ARG A 76 -13.49 10.42 -15.47
N GLU A 77 -14.54 9.60 -15.66
CA GLU A 77 -15.95 10.00 -15.62
C GLU A 77 -16.61 9.76 -14.24
N ILE A 78 -15.87 9.11 -13.35
CA ILE A 78 -16.29 8.88 -11.97
C ILE A 78 -16.41 10.22 -11.24
N ASN A 79 -17.58 10.48 -10.71
CA ASN A 79 -17.89 11.67 -9.94
C ASN A 79 -17.96 11.39 -8.41
N PRO A 80 -18.11 12.41 -7.56
CA PRO A 80 -18.18 12.22 -6.11
C PRO A 80 -19.36 11.35 -5.64
N ALA A 81 -20.51 11.37 -6.32
CA ALA A 81 -21.66 10.54 -5.94
C ALA A 81 -21.34 9.05 -6.10
N PHE A 82 -20.75 8.64 -7.23
CA PHE A 82 -20.27 7.26 -7.41
C PHE A 82 -19.28 6.81 -6.36
N CYS A 83 -18.34 7.68 -6.02
CA CYS A 83 -17.38 7.36 -4.96
C CYS A 83 -18.06 7.20 -3.61
N GLN A 84 -19.08 8.02 -3.33
CA GLN A 84 -19.86 7.91 -2.09
C GLN A 84 -20.63 6.60 -2.02
N ASP A 85 -21.26 6.15 -3.11
CA ASP A 85 -21.97 4.87 -3.18
C ASP A 85 -21.01 3.70 -2.92
N TRP A 86 -19.82 3.72 -3.53
CA TRP A 86 -18.81 2.69 -3.28
C TRP A 86 -18.32 2.70 -1.82
N VAL A 87 -18.11 3.88 -1.25
CA VAL A 87 -17.71 4.03 0.16
C VAL A 87 -18.79 3.52 1.10
N SER A 88 -20.06 3.82 0.82
CA SER A 88 -21.19 3.33 1.60
C SER A 88 -21.28 1.81 1.57
N LEU A 89 -21.17 1.20 0.39
CA LEU A 89 -21.11 -0.26 0.25
C LEU A 89 -19.97 -0.89 1.08
N LEU A 90 -18.78 -0.29 1.04
CA LEU A 90 -17.65 -0.80 1.84
C LEU A 90 -17.91 -0.65 3.34
N ARG A 91 -18.60 0.41 3.77
CA ARG A 91 -18.96 0.62 5.18
C ARG A 91 -19.97 -0.42 5.64
N GLU A 92 -21.00 -0.69 4.85
CA GLU A 92 -21.95 -1.77 5.14
C GLU A 92 -21.26 -3.12 5.31
N GLN A 93 -20.24 -3.42 4.50
CA GLN A 93 -19.44 -4.63 4.66
C GLN A 93 -18.64 -4.67 5.99
N VAL A 94 -18.19 -3.50 6.46
CA VAL A 94 -17.53 -3.42 7.78
C VAL A 94 -18.54 -3.61 8.90
N ASP A 95 -19.69 -2.97 8.82
CA ASP A 95 -20.75 -3.05 9.83
C ASP A 95 -21.33 -4.48 9.91
N ALA A 96 -21.41 -5.17 8.78
CA ALA A 96 -21.77 -6.61 8.72
C ALA A 96 -20.65 -7.58 9.16
N GLY A 97 -19.46 -7.08 9.53
CA GLY A 97 -18.31 -7.91 9.92
C GLY A 97 -17.62 -8.64 8.76
N LEU A 98 -18.01 -8.38 7.51
CA LEU A 98 -17.45 -9.00 6.31
C LEU A 98 -16.11 -8.37 5.89
N MET A 99 -15.82 -7.19 6.40
CA MET A 99 -14.56 -6.46 6.13
C MET A 99 -14.00 -5.83 7.41
N LYS A 100 -12.69 -5.90 7.59
CA LYS A 100 -12.02 -5.21 8.70
C LYS A 100 -11.88 -3.71 8.41
N PRO A 101 -12.02 -2.82 9.43
CA PRO A 101 -11.83 -1.36 9.28
C PRO A 101 -10.49 -0.98 8.61
N ARG A 102 -9.42 -1.73 8.91
CA ARG A 102 -8.11 -1.52 8.28
C ARG A 102 -8.14 -1.76 6.77
N THR A 103 -8.90 -2.76 6.31
CA THR A 103 -9.05 -3.06 4.88
C THR A 103 -9.84 -1.95 4.18
N PHE A 104 -10.93 -1.49 4.79
CA PHE A 104 -11.69 -0.32 4.34
C PHE A 104 -10.78 0.89 4.16
N ASN A 105 -10.04 1.28 5.21
CA ASN A 105 -9.14 2.43 5.17
C ASN A 105 -8.09 2.31 4.05
N ARG A 106 -7.55 1.11 3.83
CA ARG A 106 -6.57 0.83 2.77
C ARG A 106 -7.18 1.00 1.38
N ARG A 107 -8.41 0.50 1.15
CA ARG A 107 -9.13 0.65 -0.13
C ARG A 107 -9.37 2.10 -0.47
N ILE A 108 -9.95 2.87 0.47
CA ILE A 108 -10.18 4.31 0.30
C ILE A 108 -8.87 5.05 0.01
N ALA A 109 -7.82 4.75 0.75
CA ALA A 109 -6.51 5.37 0.56
C ALA A 109 -5.91 5.09 -0.83
N ALA A 110 -6.06 3.88 -1.33
CA ALA A 110 -5.52 3.47 -2.62
C ALA A 110 -6.20 4.23 -3.78
N ILE A 111 -7.53 4.27 -3.79
CA ILE A 111 -8.30 4.94 -4.85
C ILE A 111 -8.13 6.46 -4.76
N SER A 112 -8.18 7.04 -3.56
CA SER A 112 -7.87 8.46 -3.37
C SER A 112 -6.46 8.83 -3.85
N SER A 113 -5.48 7.94 -3.70
CA SER A 113 -4.11 8.18 -4.18
C SER A 113 -4.02 8.15 -5.72
N LEU A 114 -4.74 7.24 -6.38
CA LEU A 114 -4.86 7.18 -7.83
C LEU A 114 -5.44 8.50 -8.37
N TYR A 115 -6.58 8.93 -7.84
CA TYR A 115 -7.26 10.13 -8.32
C TYR A 115 -6.49 11.42 -8.00
N ARG A 116 -5.87 11.51 -6.82
CA ARG A 116 -5.01 12.65 -6.48
C ARG A 116 -3.83 12.77 -7.45
N TRP A 117 -3.21 11.65 -7.79
CA TRP A 117 -2.12 11.63 -8.78
C TRP A 117 -2.62 11.99 -10.17
N ALA A 118 -3.78 11.47 -10.60
CA ALA A 118 -4.34 11.74 -11.93
C ALA A 118 -4.80 13.19 -12.08
N ALA A 119 -5.36 13.79 -11.03
CA ALA A 119 -5.87 15.15 -11.00
C ALA A 119 -4.80 16.24 -10.80
N GLU A 120 -3.52 15.86 -10.67
CA GLU A 120 -2.47 16.86 -10.54
C GLU A 120 -2.41 17.75 -11.80
N PRO A 121 -2.27 19.08 -11.68
CA PRO A 121 -2.33 20.02 -12.80
C PRO A 121 -1.47 19.63 -14.00
N SER A 122 -0.27 19.09 -13.75
CA SER A 122 0.66 18.62 -14.80
C SER A 122 0.15 17.40 -15.59
N ARG A 123 -0.89 16.71 -15.12
CA ARG A 123 -1.40 15.45 -15.70
C ARG A 123 -2.89 15.48 -16.01
N SER A 124 -3.66 16.34 -15.36
CA SER A 124 -5.13 16.37 -15.48
C SER A 124 -5.64 16.47 -16.91
N ALA A 125 -4.94 17.18 -17.78
CA ALA A 125 -5.29 17.30 -19.18
C ALA A 125 -5.20 15.97 -19.94
N VAL A 126 -4.15 15.18 -19.72
CA VAL A 126 -3.95 13.88 -20.41
C VAL A 126 -4.68 12.74 -19.71
N THR A 127 -4.95 12.83 -18.42
CA THR A 127 -5.73 11.82 -17.69
C THR A 127 -7.23 12.02 -17.86
N GLY A 128 -7.67 13.23 -18.16
CA GLY A 128 -9.08 13.62 -18.17
C GLY A 128 -9.71 13.69 -16.77
N VAL A 129 -8.91 13.66 -15.72
CA VAL A 129 -9.39 13.71 -14.32
C VAL A 129 -9.18 15.11 -13.76
N PRO A 130 -10.26 15.89 -13.54
CA PRO A 130 -10.14 17.29 -13.12
C PRO A 130 -9.79 17.42 -11.64
N ARG A 131 -10.31 16.54 -10.80
CA ARG A 131 -10.09 16.51 -9.34
C ARG A 131 -10.27 15.12 -8.78
N ASN A 132 -9.85 14.94 -7.52
CA ASN A 132 -10.10 13.70 -6.79
C ASN A 132 -11.58 13.59 -6.39
N PRO A 133 -12.37 12.63 -6.93
CA PRO A 133 -13.79 12.47 -6.59
C PRO A 133 -14.02 11.77 -5.26
N MET A 134 -12.99 11.21 -4.64
CA MET A 134 -13.13 10.49 -3.36
C MET A 134 -13.53 11.47 -2.24
N PRO A 135 -14.52 11.11 -1.41
CA PRO A 135 -14.91 11.93 -0.28
C PRO A 135 -13.73 12.14 0.69
N PRO A 136 -13.74 13.23 1.48
CA PRO A 136 -12.78 13.43 2.55
C PRO A 136 -12.70 12.20 3.44
N ARG A 137 -11.48 11.83 3.86
CA ARG A 137 -11.23 10.60 4.61
C ARG A 137 -11.93 10.62 5.97
N ALA A 138 -13.09 10.02 6.09
CA ALA A 138 -13.59 9.49 7.35
C ALA A 138 -12.98 8.12 7.57
N LEU A 139 -11.76 8.07 8.13
CA LEU A 139 -11.11 6.80 8.47
C LEU A 139 -11.89 6.14 9.60
N LEU A 140 -12.18 4.86 9.45
CA LEU A 140 -12.72 4.05 10.52
C LEU A 140 -11.61 3.76 11.55
N HIS A 141 -11.97 3.79 12.83
CA HIS A 141 -11.06 3.38 13.88
C HIS A 141 -10.68 1.91 13.66
N ALA A 142 -9.41 1.66 13.45
CA ALA A 142 -8.87 0.30 13.32
C ALA A 142 -8.07 0.01 14.59
N ASP A 143 -8.53 -0.98 15.33
CA ASP A 143 -7.76 -1.46 16.47
C ASP A 143 -6.36 -1.87 16.02
N LYS A 144 -5.34 -1.26 16.65
CA LYS A 144 -3.93 -1.52 16.38
C LYS A 144 -3.35 -2.56 17.33
N SER A 145 -4.19 -3.19 18.16
CA SER A 145 -3.70 -4.14 19.15
C SER A 145 -3.05 -5.35 18.48
N THR A 146 -1.76 -5.25 18.24
CA THR A 146 -0.93 -6.43 18.06
C THR A 146 -0.61 -6.93 19.46
N ARG A 147 -1.20 -8.07 19.85
CA ARG A 147 -0.85 -8.69 21.12
C ARG A 147 0.55 -9.29 21.02
N PRO A 148 1.56 -8.72 21.70
CA PRO A 148 2.89 -9.34 21.73
C PRO A 148 2.83 -10.64 22.54
N LEU A 149 3.76 -11.56 22.25
CA LEU A 149 3.95 -12.73 23.10
C LEU A 149 4.47 -12.27 24.47
N THR A 150 3.95 -12.88 25.54
CA THR A 150 4.59 -12.75 26.87
C THR A 150 5.94 -13.47 26.87
N LEU A 151 6.80 -13.16 27.85
CA LEU A 151 8.08 -13.87 28.01
C LEU A 151 7.87 -15.38 28.21
N GLU A 152 6.84 -15.77 28.96
CA GLU A 152 6.48 -17.16 29.15
C GLU A 152 6.08 -17.82 27.83
N GLN A 153 5.17 -17.20 27.06
CA GLN A 153 4.76 -17.71 25.74
C GLN A 153 5.93 -17.81 24.77
N PHE A 154 6.84 -16.83 24.81
CA PHE A 154 8.06 -16.88 24.01
C PHE A 154 8.98 -18.02 24.46
N GLY A 155 9.13 -18.23 25.75
CA GLY A 155 9.89 -19.35 26.34
C GLY A 155 9.34 -20.71 25.89
N LEU A 156 8.02 -20.90 25.94
CA LEU A 156 7.35 -22.12 25.47
C LEU A 156 7.57 -22.36 23.96
N LEU A 157 7.45 -21.31 23.16
CA LEU A 157 7.72 -21.36 21.71
C LEU A 157 9.16 -21.80 21.46
N MET A 158 10.14 -21.17 22.14
CA MET A 158 11.55 -21.48 21.97
C MET A 158 11.86 -22.91 22.40
N ALA A 159 11.31 -23.39 23.51
CA ALA A 159 11.48 -24.76 23.98
C ALA A 159 10.94 -25.80 22.98
N ALA A 160 9.77 -25.51 22.37
CA ALA A 160 9.17 -26.39 21.37
C ALA A 160 10.05 -26.46 20.10
N ILE A 161 10.53 -25.32 19.61
CA ILE A 161 11.37 -25.25 18.39
C ILE A 161 12.73 -25.87 18.66
N THR A 162 13.34 -25.67 19.82
CA THR A 162 14.63 -26.28 20.20
C THR A 162 14.53 -27.81 20.15
N ARG A 163 13.47 -28.40 20.72
CA ARG A 163 13.25 -29.84 20.64
C ARG A 163 13.15 -30.35 19.20
N ALA A 164 12.42 -29.65 18.35
CA ALA A 164 12.28 -30.03 16.95
C ALA A 164 13.59 -29.83 16.15
N ALA A 165 14.40 -28.84 16.49
CA ALA A 165 15.65 -28.51 15.80
C ALA A 165 16.70 -29.62 15.85
N HIS A 166 16.64 -30.50 16.85
CA HIS A 166 17.51 -31.68 16.94
C HIS A 166 17.12 -32.77 15.95
N LEU A 167 15.90 -32.75 15.41
CA LEU A 167 15.36 -33.81 14.57
C LEU A 167 15.14 -33.38 13.12
N ASP A 168 15.05 -32.07 12.86
CA ASP A 168 14.69 -31.55 11.54
C ASP A 168 15.51 -30.27 11.21
N PRO A 169 16.27 -30.28 10.08
CA PRO A 169 17.01 -29.10 9.61
C PRO A 169 16.14 -27.85 9.38
N LYS A 170 14.86 -28.02 9.03
CA LYS A 170 13.92 -26.90 8.89
C LYS A 170 13.64 -26.24 10.25
N ALA A 171 13.40 -27.04 11.26
CA ALA A 171 13.21 -26.54 12.62
C ALA A 171 14.47 -25.87 13.18
N GLN A 172 15.67 -26.36 12.83
CA GLN A 172 16.94 -25.69 13.15
C GLN A 172 17.01 -24.29 12.51
N ARG A 173 16.69 -24.18 11.23
CA ARG A 173 16.60 -22.89 10.54
C ARG A 173 15.59 -21.97 11.24
N ASP A 174 14.40 -22.46 11.54
CA ASP A 174 13.32 -21.69 12.15
C ASP A 174 13.71 -21.22 13.57
N TYR A 175 14.44 -22.05 14.33
CA TYR A 175 15.03 -21.65 15.61
C TYR A 175 15.95 -20.42 15.44
N VAL A 176 16.89 -20.48 14.49
CA VAL A 176 17.84 -19.39 14.26
C VAL A 176 17.09 -18.12 13.82
N LEU A 177 16.09 -18.24 12.94
CA LEU A 177 15.30 -17.11 12.46
C LEU A 177 14.50 -16.45 13.58
N ILE A 178 13.80 -17.21 14.40
CA ILE A 178 12.94 -16.68 15.46
C ILE A 178 13.79 -16.08 16.58
N LYS A 179 14.83 -16.78 17.03
CA LYS A 179 15.79 -16.29 18.03
C LYS A 179 16.50 -15.03 17.55
N GLY A 180 16.97 -15.04 16.30
CA GLY A 180 17.62 -13.90 15.68
C GLY A 180 16.67 -12.69 15.55
N ALA A 181 15.43 -12.90 15.10
CA ALA A 181 14.44 -11.83 15.02
C ALA A 181 14.17 -11.18 16.40
N TYR A 182 14.09 -11.99 17.46
CA TYR A 182 13.90 -11.51 18.82
C TYR A 182 15.10 -10.73 19.34
N LEU A 183 16.30 -11.30 19.26
CA LEU A 183 17.53 -10.67 19.77
C LEU A 183 17.90 -9.39 19.01
N LEU A 184 17.75 -9.38 17.70
CA LEU A 184 18.10 -8.25 16.84
C LEU A 184 16.99 -7.20 16.74
N GLY A 185 15.79 -7.51 17.20
CA GLY A 185 14.61 -6.65 17.03
C GLY A 185 14.37 -6.30 15.55
N CYS A 186 14.62 -7.26 14.66
CA CYS A 186 14.53 -7.04 13.22
C CYS A 186 13.22 -7.54 12.63
N ARG A 187 12.86 -6.97 11.46
CA ARG A 187 11.73 -7.45 10.69
C ARG A 187 12.09 -8.74 9.96
N VAL A 188 11.10 -9.57 9.66
CA VAL A 188 11.31 -10.81 8.88
C VAL A 188 12.00 -10.53 7.53
N SER A 189 11.69 -9.41 6.89
CA SER A 189 12.35 -9.00 5.64
C SER A 189 13.80 -8.54 5.83
N GLU A 190 14.19 -8.08 6.99
CA GLU A 190 15.56 -7.68 7.32
C GLU A 190 16.40 -8.95 7.58
N ILE A 191 15.88 -9.90 8.39
CA ILE A 191 16.59 -11.14 8.67
C ILE A 191 16.76 -12.04 7.44
N ALA A 192 15.77 -12.05 6.54
CA ALA A 192 15.80 -12.86 5.31
C ALA A 192 16.88 -12.46 4.30
N VAL A 193 17.49 -11.28 4.45
CA VAL A 193 18.53 -10.77 3.54
C VAL A 193 19.91 -10.65 4.17
N ILE A 194 20.07 -11.04 5.44
CA ILE A 194 21.37 -11.07 6.12
C ILE A 194 22.30 -12.04 5.38
N ARG A 195 23.52 -11.61 5.14
CA ARG A 195 24.59 -12.40 4.54
C ARG A 195 25.76 -12.52 5.53
N TRP A 196 26.61 -13.51 5.37
CA TRP A 196 27.78 -13.69 6.21
C TRP A 196 28.68 -12.45 6.27
N LYS A 197 28.81 -11.70 5.18
CA LYS A 197 29.56 -10.43 5.13
C LYS A 197 28.94 -9.28 5.95
N ASP A 198 27.71 -9.45 6.39
CA ASP A 198 27.00 -8.47 7.21
C ASP A 198 27.15 -8.76 8.72
N ILE A 199 27.93 -9.80 9.05
CA ILE A 199 28.23 -10.26 10.41
C ILE A 199 29.73 -10.08 10.65
N GLU A 200 30.07 -9.33 11.68
CA GLU A 200 31.46 -9.12 12.13
C GLU A 200 31.64 -9.72 13.51
N ALA A 201 32.63 -10.58 13.66
CA ALA A 201 33.06 -11.08 14.96
C ALA A 201 33.91 -10.01 15.66
N LEU A 202 33.69 -9.84 16.96
CA LEU A 202 34.46 -8.96 17.84
C LEU A 202 34.96 -9.82 19.02
N ASP A 203 35.98 -9.34 19.73
CA ASP A 203 36.59 -10.09 20.86
C ASP A 203 35.57 -10.40 21.98
N ASP A 204 34.55 -9.55 22.16
CA ASP A 204 33.54 -9.68 23.19
C ASP A 204 32.12 -9.97 22.62
N GLY A 205 32.05 -10.54 21.41
CA GLY A 205 30.77 -10.87 20.77
C GLY A 205 30.77 -10.64 19.26
N GLY A 206 29.88 -9.79 18.77
CA GLY A 206 29.80 -9.48 17.35
C GLY A 206 28.85 -8.33 17.04
N GLN A 207 28.86 -7.92 15.77
CA GLN A 207 27.88 -6.97 15.27
C GLN A 207 27.27 -7.43 13.97
N ILE A 208 26.02 -7.07 13.75
CA ILE A 208 25.24 -7.44 12.58
C ILE A 208 24.69 -6.19 11.91
N HIS A 209 25.00 -6.03 10.63
CA HIS A 209 24.50 -4.94 9.81
C HIS A 209 23.14 -5.30 9.19
N LEU A 210 22.09 -4.57 9.58
CA LEU A 210 20.73 -4.79 9.10
C LEU A 210 20.34 -3.75 8.06
N PHE A 211 19.68 -4.20 6.99
CA PHE A 211 19.19 -3.36 5.90
C PHE A 211 17.67 -3.28 5.96
N GLY A 212 17.15 -2.13 6.35
CA GLY A 212 15.73 -1.89 6.53
C GLY A 212 15.05 -1.21 5.34
N LYS A 213 13.75 -0.95 5.52
CA LYS A 213 12.91 -0.25 4.53
C LYS A 213 13.50 1.13 4.19
N GLY A 214 13.60 1.44 2.88
CA GLY A 214 14.11 2.72 2.38
C GLY A 214 15.65 2.79 2.42
N SER A 215 16.33 1.66 2.29
CA SER A 215 17.80 1.55 2.30
C SER A 215 18.45 2.03 3.62
N LYS A 216 17.68 2.09 4.70
CA LYS A 216 18.21 2.45 6.01
C LYS A 216 19.06 1.30 6.55
N ARG A 217 20.28 1.63 6.99
CA ARG A 217 21.18 0.70 7.65
C ARG A 217 21.15 0.94 9.16
N ARG A 218 21.21 -0.12 9.93
CA ARG A 218 21.49 -0.08 11.37
C ARG A 218 22.39 -1.24 11.74
N THR A 219 23.23 -1.05 12.73
CA THR A 219 24.08 -2.10 13.30
C THR A 219 23.53 -2.47 14.67
N VAL A 220 23.47 -3.77 14.94
CA VAL A 220 23.11 -4.32 16.25
C VAL A 220 24.30 -5.05 16.79
N ARG A 221 24.75 -4.70 18.00
CA ARG A 221 25.78 -5.42 18.72
C ARG A 221 25.16 -6.58 19.49
N VAL A 222 25.78 -7.72 19.44
CA VAL A 222 25.40 -8.94 20.15
C VAL A 222 26.58 -9.30 21.06
N SER A 223 26.35 -9.31 22.36
CA SER A 223 27.33 -9.80 23.34
C SER A 223 27.45 -11.32 23.28
N ALA A 224 28.60 -11.83 23.63
CA ALA A 224 28.83 -13.25 23.75
C ALA A 224 27.97 -13.88 24.87
#